data_3a1e7707c81f63afd369bf60fb62a0d8
#
_entry.id   3a1e7707c81f63afd369bf60fb62a0d8
#
_cell.length_a   1.000
_cell.length_b   1.000
_cell.length_c   1.000
_cell.angle_alpha   90.00
_cell.angle_beta   90.00
_cell.angle_gamma   90.00
#
_symmetry.space_group_name_H-M   'P 1'
#
loop_
_entity.id
_entity.type
_entity.pdbx_description
1 polymer ?
#
loop_
_entity_poly.entity_id
_entity_poly.type
_entity_poly.pdbx_seq_one_letter_code
_entity_poly.pdbx_strand_id
1 'polypeptide(L)'
;EGPAFYPALSGAENLRVLATLGGIDHEVIPELMQLVGLADRAESKYKTYSLGMKQRLGIAASLLPNPKLLILDEPTNGLDPAGIQEVRDLLEKLASEGVTVFVSSHLLSELEMISKYLVMLRKGEVIFAGPIQDLLARHKATIIAKPSSLNSLNYLSELINKSGFKTIIENDHLLIDADESAAVRINKIAFESGIVLSQLTPVRASLEETFFELTGGAA
;
A
#
# COMPACT_ATOMS: atom_id res chain seq x y z
N GLU A 1 8.44 20.64 -1.73
CA GLU A 1 7.57 19.58 -1.20
C GLU A 1 6.33 20.22 -0.57
N GLY A 2 5.19 19.89 -1.09
CA GLY A 2 3.88 20.38 -0.66
C GLY A 2 3.32 21.55 -1.47
N PRO A 3 1.99 21.66 -1.55
CA PRO A 3 1.33 22.66 -2.35
C PRO A 3 1.55 24.07 -1.81
N ALA A 4 1.95 24.98 -2.70
CA ALA A 4 2.18 26.40 -2.39
C ALA A 4 0.84 27.15 -2.36
N PHE A 5 0.22 27.20 -1.18
CA PHE A 5 -1.00 27.96 -0.92
C PHE A 5 -0.70 29.24 -0.11
N TYR A 6 -1.60 30.19 -0.15
CA TYR A 6 -1.52 31.43 0.63
C TYR A 6 -1.92 31.17 2.09
N PRO A 7 -0.98 31.27 3.06
CA PRO A 7 -1.25 30.90 4.45
C PRO A 7 -2.32 31.72 5.14
N ALA A 8 -2.52 32.97 4.69
CA ALA A 8 -3.47 33.91 5.26
C ALA A 8 -4.90 33.72 4.74
N LEU A 9 -5.06 33.06 3.61
CA LEU A 9 -6.37 32.75 3.01
C LEU A 9 -6.93 31.47 3.61
N SER A 10 -8.25 31.29 3.53
CA SER A 10 -8.93 30.05 3.87
C SER A 10 -8.66 28.97 2.80
N GLY A 11 -9.02 27.69 3.10
CA GLY A 11 -8.94 26.63 2.11
C GLY A 11 -9.75 26.92 0.85
N ALA A 12 -11.00 27.35 1.04
CA ALA A 12 -11.88 27.70 -0.08
C ALA A 12 -11.37 28.92 -0.86
N GLU A 13 -10.83 29.96 -0.20
CA GLU A 13 -10.24 31.10 -0.88
C GLU A 13 -9.02 30.71 -1.72
N ASN A 14 -8.16 29.82 -1.23
CA ASN A 14 -7.05 29.30 -2.01
C ASN A 14 -7.51 28.59 -3.29
N LEU A 15 -8.56 27.74 -3.19
CA LEU A 15 -9.14 27.12 -4.39
C LEU A 15 -9.77 28.15 -5.34
N ARG A 16 -10.43 29.20 -4.82
CA ARG A 16 -10.98 30.29 -5.64
C ARG A 16 -9.89 31.01 -6.44
N VAL A 17 -8.73 31.27 -5.83
CA VAL A 17 -7.59 31.88 -6.53
C VAL A 17 -7.16 31.00 -7.70
N LEU A 18 -6.98 29.70 -7.48
CA LEU A 18 -6.57 28.76 -8.53
C LEU A 18 -7.65 28.60 -9.60
N ALA A 19 -8.92 28.49 -9.23
CA ALA A 19 -10.04 28.41 -10.14
C ALA A 19 -10.10 29.67 -11.05
N THR A 20 -9.92 30.86 -10.47
CA THR A 20 -9.89 32.13 -11.25
C THR A 20 -8.74 32.12 -12.26
N LEU A 21 -7.52 31.68 -11.84
CA LEU A 21 -6.37 31.59 -12.73
C LEU A 21 -6.58 30.57 -13.85
N GLY A 22 -7.30 29.49 -13.57
CA GLY A 22 -7.65 28.43 -14.54
C GLY A 22 -8.89 28.72 -15.39
N GLY A 23 -9.62 29.80 -15.13
CA GLY A 23 -10.91 30.08 -15.79
C GLY A 23 -12.00 29.08 -15.42
N ILE A 24 -11.95 28.51 -14.24
CA ILE A 24 -12.86 27.47 -13.74
C ILE A 24 -13.93 28.13 -12.88
N ASP A 25 -15.17 27.65 -12.99
CA ASP A 25 -16.27 28.14 -12.19
C ASP A 25 -16.06 27.83 -10.68
N HIS A 26 -16.33 28.81 -9.84
CA HIS A 26 -16.20 28.67 -8.39
C HIS A 26 -17.29 27.77 -7.76
N GLU A 27 -18.36 27.49 -8.48
CA GLU A 27 -19.46 26.63 -8.01
C GLU A 27 -19.01 25.19 -7.73
N VAL A 28 -17.91 24.74 -8.31
CA VAL A 28 -17.32 23.39 -8.06
C VAL A 28 -16.61 23.28 -6.71
N ILE A 29 -16.23 24.42 -6.09
CA ILE A 29 -15.37 24.42 -4.91
C ILE A 29 -16.04 23.77 -3.67
N PRO A 30 -17.30 24.04 -3.32
CA PRO A 30 -17.95 23.39 -2.20
C PRO A 30 -17.99 21.87 -2.34
N GLU A 31 -18.26 21.34 -3.53
CA GLU A 31 -18.25 19.91 -3.82
C GLU A 31 -16.85 19.30 -3.66
N LEU A 32 -15.82 19.96 -4.18
CA LEU A 32 -14.45 19.54 -4.01
C LEU A 32 -14.01 19.54 -2.53
N MET A 33 -14.39 20.57 -1.76
CA MET A 33 -14.10 20.63 -0.33
C MET A 33 -14.78 19.49 0.42
N GLN A 34 -16.00 19.13 0.04
CA GLN A 34 -16.71 17.98 0.60
C GLN A 34 -16.04 16.67 0.20
N LEU A 35 -15.65 16.51 -1.07
CA LEU A 35 -15.00 15.31 -1.61
C LEU A 35 -13.72 14.97 -0.83
N VAL A 36 -12.91 15.99 -0.52
CA VAL A 36 -11.65 15.81 0.23
C VAL A 36 -11.82 15.88 1.75
N GLY A 37 -13.05 15.91 2.27
CA GLY A 37 -13.35 15.92 3.71
C GLY A 37 -12.89 17.19 4.43
N LEU A 38 -12.94 18.33 3.75
CA LEU A 38 -12.56 19.65 4.31
C LEU A 38 -13.72 20.66 4.37
N ALA A 39 -14.98 20.22 4.14
CA ALA A 39 -16.14 21.13 4.12
C ALA A 39 -16.26 21.94 5.41
N ASP A 40 -16.17 21.32 6.59
CA ASP A 40 -16.29 21.98 7.89
C ASP A 40 -15.11 22.93 8.20
N ARG A 41 -14.04 22.84 7.44
CA ARG A 41 -12.83 23.64 7.59
C ARG A 41 -12.57 24.57 6.40
N ALA A 42 -13.50 24.63 5.45
CA ALA A 42 -13.36 25.38 4.21
C ALA A 42 -12.98 26.85 4.43
N GLU A 43 -13.58 27.50 5.41
CA GLU A 43 -13.33 28.91 5.77
C GLU A 43 -12.21 29.09 6.82
N SER A 44 -11.59 28.00 7.31
CA SER A 44 -10.44 28.09 8.21
C SER A 44 -9.19 28.48 7.44
N LYS A 45 -8.33 29.32 8.02
CA LYS A 45 -7.08 29.76 7.38
C LYS A 45 -6.15 28.57 7.12
N TYR A 46 -5.57 28.49 5.94
CA TYR A 46 -4.65 27.42 5.51
C TYR A 46 -3.50 27.19 6.49
N LYS A 47 -2.95 28.26 7.09
CA LYS A 47 -1.88 28.14 8.09
C LYS A 47 -2.28 27.31 9.32
N THR A 48 -3.58 27.13 9.58
CA THR A 48 -4.10 26.32 10.71
C THR A 48 -4.40 24.87 10.31
N TYR A 49 -4.21 24.50 9.05
CA TYR A 49 -4.42 23.14 8.58
C TYR A 49 -3.31 22.20 9.07
N SER A 50 -3.68 20.99 9.45
CA SER A 50 -2.72 19.90 9.65
C SER A 50 -2.05 19.54 8.31
N LEU A 51 -0.99 18.75 8.36
CA LEU A 51 -0.33 18.29 7.14
C LEU A 51 -1.28 17.50 6.24
N GLY A 52 -2.07 16.57 6.79
CA GLY A 52 -3.07 15.81 6.04
C GLY A 52 -4.15 16.70 5.42
N MET A 53 -4.62 17.73 6.13
CA MET A 53 -5.56 18.70 5.56
C MET A 53 -4.93 19.49 4.40
N LYS A 54 -3.65 19.83 4.49
CA LYS A 54 -2.90 20.49 3.43
C LYS A 54 -2.75 19.62 2.20
N GLN A 55 -2.42 18.34 2.37
CA GLN A 55 -2.33 17.37 1.28
C GLN A 55 -3.67 17.19 0.58
N ARG A 56 -4.74 17.01 1.34
CA ARG A 56 -6.10 16.88 0.77
C ARG A 56 -6.56 18.14 0.03
N LEU A 57 -6.22 19.33 0.53
CA LEU A 57 -6.46 20.56 -0.22
C LEU A 57 -5.65 20.61 -1.52
N GLY A 58 -4.42 20.09 -1.54
CA GLY A 58 -3.60 19.94 -2.74
C GLY A 58 -4.25 19.03 -3.79
N ILE A 59 -4.81 17.91 -3.32
CA ILE A 59 -5.58 17.00 -4.18
C ILE A 59 -6.83 17.74 -4.74
N ALA A 60 -7.59 18.47 -3.89
CA ALA A 60 -8.72 19.26 -4.33
C ALA A 60 -8.35 20.28 -5.41
N ALA A 61 -7.22 20.97 -5.25
CA ALA A 61 -6.70 21.90 -6.25
C ALA A 61 -6.39 21.23 -7.59
N SER A 62 -5.81 20.03 -7.54
CA SER A 62 -5.51 19.24 -8.74
C SER A 62 -6.76 18.71 -9.45
N LEU A 63 -7.88 18.62 -8.74
CA LEU A 63 -9.18 18.19 -9.27
C LEU A 63 -9.99 19.33 -9.90
N LEU A 64 -9.64 20.60 -9.65
CA LEU A 64 -10.36 21.77 -10.21
C LEU A 64 -10.63 21.67 -11.71
N PRO A 65 -9.65 21.28 -12.59
CA PRO A 65 -9.87 21.19 -14.02
C PRO A 65 -10.60 19.89 -14.45
N ASN A 66 -11.17 19.13 -13.52
CA ASN A 66 -11.82 17.84 -13.78
C ASN A 66 -10.92 16.89 -14.64
N PRO A 67 -9.74 16.52 -14.14
CA PRO A 67 -8.77 15.78 -14.93
C PRO A 67 -9.17 14.31 -15.11
N LYS A 68 -8.77 13.70 -16.24
CA LYS A 68 -8.84 12.25 -16.46
C LYS A 68 -7.64 11.51 -15.85
N LEU A 69 -6.54 12.22 -15.62
CA LEU A 69 -5.30 11.70 -15.04
C LEU A 69 -4.87 12.64 -13.92
N LEU A 70 -4.70 12.06 -12.72
CA LEU A 70 -4.17 12.74 -11.54
C LEU A 70 -2.79 12.17 -11.25
N ILE A 71 -1.77 13.03 -11.17
CA ILE A 71 -0.40 12.66 -10.83
C ILE A 71 -0.06 13.26 -9.48
N LEU A 72 0.29 12.41 -8.53
CA LEU A 72 0.61 12.78 -7.15
C LEU A 72 1.99 12.26 -6.77
N ASP A 73 2.83 13.16 -6.33
CA ASP A 73 4.17 12.85 -5.86
C ASP A 73 4.16 12.78 -4.33
N GLU A 74 4.45 11.60 -3.78
CA GLU A 74 4.51 11.30 -2.33
C GLU A 74 3.31 11.86 -1.52
N PRO A 75 2.04 11.59 -1.91
CA PRO A 75 0.87 12.25 -1.31
C PRO A 75 0.63 11.89 0.16
N THR A 76 1.24 10.83 0.67
CA THR A 76 1.11 10.34 2.05
C THR A 76 2.32 10.68 2.92
N ASN A 77 3.35 11.29 2.33
CA ASN A 77 4.60 11.57 3.04
C ASN A 77 4.40 12.46 4.27
N GLY A 78 4.89 11.99 5.42
CA GLY A 78 4.84 12.72 6.70
C GLY A 78 3.47 12.73 7.38
N LEU A 79 2.49 12.00 6.87
CA LEU A 79 1.19 11.83 7.51
C LEU A 79 1.25 10.79 8.63
N ASP A 80 0.37 10.95 9.60
CA ASP A 80 0.08 9.91 10.58
C ASP A 80 -0.77 8.79 9.95
N PRO A 81 -0.88 7.60 10.58
CA PRO A 81 -1.63 6.47 10.01
C PRO A 81 -3.09 6.79 9.64
N ALA A 82 -3.76 7.68 10.40
CA ALA A 82 -5.11 8.09 10.09
C ALA A 82 -5.16 8.95 8.83
N GLY A 83 -4.24 9.90 8.68
CA GLY A 83 -4.11 10.74 7.48
C GLY A 83 -3.76 9.95 6.23
N ILE A 84 -2.90 8.93 6.35
CA ILE A 84 -2.59 7.99 5.26
C ILE A 84 -3.87 7.28 4.79
N GLN A 85 -4.68 6.77 5.74
CA GLN A 85 -5.93 6.09 5.41
C GLN A 85 -6.92 7.03 4.72
N GLU A 86 -7.08 8.27 5.22
CA GLU A 86 -7.96 9.26 4.60
C GLU A 86 -7.57 9.60 3.16
N VAL A 87 -6.26 9.74 2.87
CA VAL A 87 -5.78 9.98 1.50
C VAL A 87 -6.01 8.75 0.63
N ARG A 88 -5.76 7.56 1.14
CA ARG A 88 -6.00 6.29 0.43
C ARG A 88 -7.45 6.15 0.01
N ASP A 89 -8.39 6.29 0.95
CA ASP A 89 -9.83 6.18 0.69
C ASP A 89 -10.28 7.19 -0.37
N LEU A 90 -9.71 8.40 -0.33
CA LEU A 90 -9.97 9.43 -1.34
C LEU A 90 -9.47 8.99 -2.73
N LEU A 91 -8.24 8.46 -2.84
CA LEU A 91 -7.68 8.04 -4.13
C LEU A 91 -8.43 6.83 -4.71
N GLU A 92 -8.83 5.88 -3.87
CA GLU A 92 -9.68 4.75 -4.28
C GLU A 92 -11.03 5.21 -4.80
N LYS A 93 -11.66 6.18 -4.12
CA LYS A 93 -12.91 6.79 -4.56
C LYS A 93 -12.76 7.44 -5.92
N LEU A 94 -11.75 8.28 -6.11
CA LEU A 94 -11.48 8.94 -7.40
C LEU A 94 -11.24 7.93 -8.53
N ALA A 95 -10.49 6.87 -8.26
CA ALA A 95 -10.26 5.80 -9.23
C ALA A 95 -11.56 5.06 -9.59
N SER A 96 -12.46 4.84 -8.62
CA SER A 96 -13.77 4.22 -8.85
C SER A 96 -14.71 5.10 -9.69
N GLU A 97 -14.54 6.41 -9.62
CA GLU A 97 -15.27 7.42 -10.41
C GLU A 97 -14.66 7.63 -11.81
N GLY A 98 -13.61 6.88 -12.16
CA GLY A 98 -13.02 6.86 -13.51
C GLY A 98 -11.82 7.78 -13.69
N VAL A 99 -11.30 8.39 -12.64
CA VAL A 99 -10.03 9.14 -12.69
C VAL A 99 -8.86 8.15 -12.66
N THR A 100 -7.96 8.26 -13.64
CA THR A 100 -6.69 7.53 -13.57
C THR A 100 -5.78 8.19 -12.55
N VAL A 101 -5.38 7.49 -11.50
CA VAL A 101 -4.50 8.01 -10.45
C VAL A 101 -3.11 7.41 -10.60
N PHE A 102 -2.10 8.24 -10.76
CA PHE A 102 -0.69 7.89 -10.77
C PHE A 102 -0.02 8.45 -9.52
N VAL A 103 0.52 7.57 -8.68
CA VAL A 103 1.13 7.92 -7.39
C VAL A 103 2.57 7.50 -7.38
N SER A 104 3.49 8.38 -6.95
CA SER A 104 4.82 7.97 -6.49
C SER A 104 4.79 7.75 -4.99
N SER A 105 5.51 6.74 -4.51
CA SER A 105 5.79 6.54 -3.08
C SER A 105 7.08 5.74 -2.91
N HIS A 106 7.80 6.02 -1.84
CA HIS A 106 8.92 5.19 -1.38
C HIS A 106 8.46 4.12 -0.37
N LEU A 107 7.21 4.15 0.09
CA LEU A 107 6.61 3.19 1.00
C LEU A 107 5.90 2.09 0.20
N LEU A 108 6.63 1.01 -0.07
CA LEU A 108 6.14 -0.10 -0.91
C LEU A 108 4.90 -0.78 -0.34
N SER A 109 4.79 -0.87 0.99
CA SER A 109 3.62 -1.40 1.69
C SER A 109 2.34 -0.59 1.42
N GLU A 110 2.44 0.74 1.26
CA GLU A 110 1.29 1.57 0.89
C GLU A 110 0.89 1.34 -0.56
N LEU A 111 1.87 1.28 -1.48
CA LEU A 111 1.59 1.00 -2.88
C LEU A 111 0.93 -0.36 -3.08
N GLU A 112 1.33 -1.37 -2.31
CA GLU A 112 0.73 -2.70 -2.36
C GLU A 112 -0.77 -2.68 -2.02
N MET A 113 -1.18 -1.77 -1.14
CA MET A 113 -2.57 -1.68 -0.71
C MET A 113 -3.48 -0.90 -1.68
N ILE A 114 -2.95 0.12 -2.37
CA ILE A 114 -3.77 1.03 -3.21
C ILE A 114 -3.61 0.81 -4.70
N SER A 115 -2.49 0.21 -5.14
CA SER A 115 -2.16 0.15 -6.56
C SER A 115 -2.56 -1.18 -7.17
N LYS A 116 -3.17 -1.13 -8.36
CA LYS A 116 -3.42 -2.31 -9.19
C LYS A 116 -2.28 -2.59 -10.16
N TYR A 117 -1.57 -1.54 -10.55
CA TYR A 117 -0.49 -1.57 -11.55
C TYR A 117 0.73 -0.86 -10.97
N LEU A 118 1.91 -1.43 -11.18
CA LEU A 118 3.15 -0.92 -10.62
C LEU A 118 4.17 -0.67 -11.74
N VAL A 119 4.91 0.43 -11.59
CA VAL A 119 6.13 0.70 -12.37
C VAL A 119 7.27 0.89 -11.37
N MET A 120 8.28 0.03 -11.45
CA MET A 120 9.48 0.14 -10.63
C MET A 120 10.63 0.73 -11.42
N LEU A 121 11.28 1.71 -10.83
CA LEU A 121 12.42 2.41 -11.42
C LEU A 121 13.69 2.15 -10.61
N ARG A 122 14.80 1.90 -11.27
CA ARG A 122 16.13 1.83 -10.68
C ARG A 122 17.14 2.55 -11.55
N LYS A 123 17.84 3.54 -10.99
CA LYS A 123 18.86 4.34 -11.71
C LYS A 123 18.37 4.89 -13.05
N GLY A 124 17.07 5.29 -13.12
CA GLY A 124 16.45 5.83 -14.32
C GLY A 124 15.94 4.80 -15.32
N GLU A 125 16.10 3.50 -15.05
CA GLU A 125 15.60 2.42 -15.90
C GLU A 125 14.38 1.75 -15.29
N VAL A 126 13.42 1.37 -16.15
CA VAL A 126 12.26 0.59 -15.72
C VAL A 126 12.68 -0.87 -15.54
N ILE A 127 12.62 -1.36 -14.29
CA ILE A 127 12.94 -2.76 -13.96
C ILE A 127 11.70 -3.65 -13.90
N PHE A 128 10.53 -3.06 -13.71
CA PHE A 128 9.24 -3.75 -13.77
C PHE A 128 8.15 -2.77 -14.19
N ALA A 129 7.21 -3.23 -15.01
CA ALA A 129 5.96 -2.54 -15.32
C ALA A 129 4.86 -3.59 -15.56
N GLY A 130 3.81 -3.57 -14.74
CA GLY A 130 2.74 -4.57 -14.86
C GLY A 130 1.80 -4.57 -13.66
N PRO A 131 0.78 -5.46 -13.68
CA PRO A 131 -0.07 -5.69 -12.53
C PRO A 131 0.76 -6.10 -11.31
N ILE A 132 0.44 -5.55 -10.15
CA ILE A 132 1.15 -5.86 -8.90
C ILE A 132 1.08 -7.35 -8.56
N GLN A 133 -0.03 -7.99 -8.88
CA GLN A 133 -0.25 -9.42 -8.66
C GLN A 133 0.73 -10.29 -9.45
N ASP A 134 1.09 -9.88 -10.67
CA ASP A 134 2.07 -10.61 -11.50
C ASP A 134 3.48 -10.55 -10.89
N LEU A 135 3.77 -9.47 -10.18
CA LEU A 135 5.03 -9.33 -9.46
C LEU A 135 5.06 -10.21 -8.21
N LEU A 136 4.02 -10.13 -7.38
CA LEU A 136 3.89 -10.93 -6.16
C LEU A 136 3.81 -12.44 -6.46
N ALA A 137 3.20 -12.83 -7.57
CA ALA A 137 3.10 -14.23 -7.99
C ALA A 137 4.45 -14.85 -8.43
N ARG A 138 5.50 -14.04 -8.65
CA ARG A 138 6.85 -14.56 -8.95
C ARG A 138 7.52 -15.17 -7.74
N HIS A 139 7.11 -14.76 -6.54
CA HIS A 139 7.60 -15.34 -5.31
C HIS A 139 6.85 -16.60 -4.96
N LYS A 140 7.60 -17.59 -4.50
CA LYS A 140 7.01 -18.79 -3.97
C LYS A 140 6.28 -18.46 -2.67
N ALA A 141 5.01 -18.82 -2.64
CA ALA A 141 4.26 -18.77 -1.39
C ALA A 141 4.95 -19.66 -0.35
N THR A 142 5.05 -19.18 0.87
CA THR A 142 5.70 -19.89 1.97
C THR A 142 4.71 -20.02 3.11
N ILE A 143 4.73 -21.16 3.80
CA ILE A 143 3.97 -21.36 5.04
C ILE A 143 4.95 -21.48 6.20
N ILE A 144 4.77 -20.63 7.20
CA ILE A 144 5.48 -20.76 8.50
C ILE A 144 4.72 -21.75 9.36
N ALA A 145 5.39 -22.82 9.78
CA ALA A 145 4.86 -23.80 10.74
C ALA A 145 5.78 -23.89 11.95
N LYS A 146 5.25 -23.58 13.13
CA LYS A 146 5.99 -23.66 14.40
C LYS A 146 5.35 -24.71 15.30
N PRO A 147 6.06 -25.79 15.66
CA PRO A 147 5.57 -26.73 16.65
C PRO A 147 5.63 -26.13 18.05
N SER A 148 4.73 -26.52 18.94
CA SER A 148 4.72 -26.09 20.35
C SER A 148 5.94 -26.60 21.14
N SER A 149 6.59 -27.68 20.67
CA SER A 149 7.82 -28.20 21.19
C SER A 149 8.94 -28.15 20.14
N LEU A 150 10.05 -27.50 20.48
CA LEU A 150 11.22 -27.41 19.57
C LEU A 150 11.81 -28.80 19.26
N ASN A 151 11.67 -29.79 20.16
CA ASN A 151 12.14 -31.14 19.93
C ASN A 151 11.41 -31.82 18.75
N SER A 152 10.22 -31.35 18.39
CA SER A 152 9.44 -31.88 17.27
C SER A 152 9.78 -31.22 15.92
N LEU A 153 10.65 -30.22 15.90
CA LEU A 153 10.90 -29.41 14.69
C LEU A 153 11.53 -30.25 13.57
N ASN A 154 12.57 -31.01 13.86
CA ASN A 154 13.22 -31.87 12.87
C ASN A 154 12.29 -32.97 12.38
N TYR A 155 11.53 -33.58 13.29
CA TYR A 155 10.58 -34.64 12.94
C TYR A 155 9.44 -34.10 12.08
N LEU A 156 8.92 -32.92 12.40
CA LEU A 156 7.92 -32.24 11.58
C LEU A 156 8.46 -31.95 10.16
N SER A 157 9.71 -31.47 10.06
CA SER A 157 10.36 -31.22 8.78
C SER A 157 10.44 -32.49 7.91
N GLU A 158 10.85 -33.62 8.51
CA GLU A 158 10.90 -34.89 7.80
C GLU A 158 9.53 -35.37 7.29
N LEU A 159 8.49 -35.24 8.11
CA LEU A 159 7.14 -35.61 7.73
C LEU A 159 6.60 -34.79 6.55
N ILE A 160 6.83 -33.50 6.62
CA ILE A 160 6.39 -32.54 5.58
C ILE A 160 7.17 -32.79 4.28
N ASN A 161 8.49 -33.03 4.36
CA ASN A 161 9.31 -33.37 3.19
C ASN A 161 8.88 -34.70 2.55
N LYS A 162 8.59 -35.72 3.35
CA LYS A 162 8.05 -37.00 2.87
C LYS A 162 6.69 -36.85 2.18
N SER A 163 5.94 -35.80 2.54
CA SER A 163 4.63 -35.50 1.93
C SER A 163 4.72 -34.66 0.65
N GLY A 164 5.94 -34.40 0.15
CA GLY A 164 6.21 -33.75 -1.12
C GLY A 164 6.42 -32.24 -1.05
N PHE A 165 6.48 -31.64 0.13
CA PHE A 165 6.84 -30.23 0.32
C PHE A 165 8.33 -30.08 0.62
N LYS A 166 8.93 -28.96 0.24
CA LYS A 166 10.30 -28.61 0.64
C LYS A 166 10.24 -27.75 1.90
N THR A 167 11.12 -28.03 2.86
CA THR A 167 11.19 -27.28 4.12
C THR A 167 12.60 -26.76 4.38
N ILE A 168 12.65 -25.59 5.01
CA ILE A 168 13.87 -25.01 5.59
C ILE A 168 13.59 -24.77 7.07
N ILE A 169 14.50 -25.19 7.93
CA ILE A 169 14.42 -24.90 9.37
C ILE A 169 15.09 -23.55 9.60
N GLU A 170 14.35 -22.63 10.20
CA GLU A 170 14.83 -21.30 10.55
C GLU A 170 14.50 -21.01 12.01
N ASN A 171 15.54 -20.92 12.86
CA ASN A 171 15.43 -20.75 14.30
C ASN A 171 14.50 -21.80 14.97
N ASP A 172 13.24 -21.44 15.22
CA ASP A 172 12.25 -22.21 15.96
C ASP A 172 11.02 -22.62 15.14
N HIS A 173 11.08 -22.43 13.82
CA HIS A 173 9.98 -22.74 12.91
C HIS A 173 10.46 -23.32 11.57
N LEU A 174 9.53 -23.85 10.81
CA LEU A 174 9.74 -24.33 9.45
C LEU A 174 9.21 -23.30 8.46
N LEU A 175 10.02 -23.00 7.45
CA LEU A 175 9.55 -22.39 6.20
C LEU A 175 9.24 -23.52 5.23
N ILE A 176 8.01 -23.56 4.73
CA ILE A 176 7.52 -24.61 3.84
C ILE A 176 7.20 -23.98 2.50
N ASP A 177 7.85 -24.46 1.41
CA ASP A 177 7.59 -24.03 0.02
C ASP A 177 6.22 -24.60 -0.41
N ALA A 178 5.16 -23.84 -0.16
CA ALA A 178 3.78 -24.24 -0.43
C ALA A 178 2.85 -23.03 -0.46
N ASP A 179 1.78 -23.12 -1.24
CA ASP A 179 0.72 -22.12 -1.27
C ASP A 179 -0.22 -22.22 -0.05
N GLU A 180 -1.05 -21.20 0.14
CA GLU A 180 -1.98 -21.11 1.26
C GLU A 180 -2.91 -22.33 1.38
N SER A 181 -3.29 -22.94 0.25
CA SER A 181 -4.19 -24.10 0.22
C SER A 181 -3.58 -25.34 0.89
N ALA A 182 -2.25 -25.41 0.92
CA ALA A 182 -1.52 -26.50 1.57
C ALA A 182 -1.59 -26.45 3.10
N ALA A 183 -1.94 -25.32 3.71
CA ALA A 183 -1.97 -25.16 5.16
C ALA A 183 -2.86 -26.22 5.85
N VAL A 184 -3.99 -26.55 5.28
CA VAL A 184 -4.91 -27.58 5.78
C VAL A 184 -4.23 -28.95 5.81
N ARG A 185 -3.52 -29.28 4.72
CA ARG A 185 -2.80 -30.56 4.61
C ARG A 185 -1.62 -30.63 5.58
N ILE A 186 -0.88 -29.56 5.73
CA ILE A 186 0.25 -29.43 6.66
C ILE A 186 -0.24 -29.59 8.11
N ASN A 187 -1.33 -28.92 8.47
CA ASN A 187 -1.94 -29.05 9.79
C ASN A 187 -2.37 -30.49 10.09
N LYS A 188 -2.99 -31.15 9.10
CA LYS A 188 -3.40 -32.55 9.24
C LYS A 188 -2.22 -33.48 9.46
N ILE A 189 -1.12 -33.32 8.71
CA ILE A 189 0.12 -34.11 8.88
C ILE A 189 0.67 -33.95 10.31
N ALA A 190 0.75 -32.71 10.80
CA ALA A 190 1.22 -32.44 12.15
C ALA A 190 0.33 -33.11 13.20
N PHE A 191 -1.00 -32.93 13.09
CA PHE A 191 -1.97 -33.46 14.03
C PHE A 191 -1.96 -34.99 14.09
N GLU A 192 -1.98 -35.68 12.94
CA GLU A 192 -1.95 -37.15 12.84
C GLU A 192 -0.64 -37.75 13.42
N SER A 193 0.42 -36.94 13.47
CA SER A 193 1.71 -37.32 14.05
C SER A 193 1.86 -36.89 15.51
N GLY A 194 0.79 -36.43 16.17
CA GLY A 194 0.79 -35.99 17.56
C GLY A 194 1.54 -34.68 17.80
N ILE A 195 1.78 -33.87 16.74
CA ILE A 195 2.48 -32.59 16.85
C ILE A 195 1.44 -31.46 16.88
N VAL A 196 1.43 -30.71 17.98
CA VAL A 196 0.62 -29.49 18.10
C VAL A 196 1.41 -28.32 17.54
N LEU A 197 0.81 -27.58 16.60
CA LEU A 197 1.39 -26.37 16.07
C LEU A 197 0.98 -25.16 16.92
N SER A 198 1.93 -24.35 17.34
CA SER A 198 1.68 -23.05 17.97
C SER A 198 1.45 -21.95 16.96
N GLN A 199 1.93 -22.15 15.71
CA GLN A 199 1.73 -21.25 14.60
C GLN A 199 1.65 -22.03 13.28
N LEU A 200 0.71 -21.62 12.42
CA LEU A 200 0.62 -22.05 11.02
C LEU A 200 0.11 -20.87 10.21
N THR A 201 1.02 -20.18 9.53
CA THR A 201 0.72 -18.91 8.88
C THR A 201 1.20 -18.94 7.44
N PRO A 202 0.31 -18.86 6.45
CA PRO A 202 0.72 -18.57 5.08
C PRO A 202 1.32 -17.16 5.00
N VAL A 203 2.51 -17.06 4.42
CA VAL A 203 3.22 -15.81 4.19
C VAL A 203 3.19 -15.55 2.70
N ARG A 204 2.64 -14.41 2.32
CA ARG A 204 2.75 -13.90 0.96
C ARG A 204 3.99 -13.02 0.89
N ALA A 205 4.72 -13.11 -0.20
CA ALA A 205 5.81 -12.18 -0.45
C ALA A 205 5.26 -10.74 -0.45
N SER A 206 5.96 -9.87 0.24
CA SER A 206 5.67 -8.44 0.22
C SER A 206 6.32 -7.78 -1.01
N LEU A 207 5.81 -6.62 -1.40
CA LEU A 207 6.47 -5.80 -2.42
C LEU A 207 7.89 -5.43 -2.01
N GLU A 208 8.14 -5.24 -0.72
CA GLU A 208 9.46 -4.89 -0.20
C GLU A 208 10.46 -6.02 -0.44
N GLU A 209 10.12 -7.27 -0.09
CA GLU A 209 10.97 -8.43 -0.35
C GLU A 209 11.26 -8.59 -1.84
N THR A 210 10.21 -8.47 -2.66
CA THR A 210 10.33 -8.55 -4.11
C THR A 210 11.23 -7.46 -4.69
N PHE A 211 11.10 -6.24 -4.20
CA PHE A 211 11.94 -5.12 -4.60
C PHE A 211 13.41 -5.35 -4.25
N PHE A 212 13.70 -5.81 -3.02
CA PHE A 212 15.06 -6.12 -2.59
C PHE A 212 15.70 -7.20 -3.46
N GLU A 213 14.98 -8.25 -3.82
CA GLU A 213 15.50 -9.30 -4.72
C GLU A 213 15.78 -8.77 -6.12
N LEU A 214 14.85 -8.02 -6.72
CA LEU A 214 15.04 -7.43 -8.05
C LEU A 214 16.17 -6.40 -8.09
N THR A 215 16.43 -5.75 -6.96
CA THR A 215 17.48 -4.74 -6.85
C THR A 215 18.82 -5.31 -6.39
N GLY A 216 18.89 -6.61 -6.10
CA GLY A 216 20.14 -7.31 -5.72
C GLY A 216 20.59 -7.06 -4.29
N GLY A 217 19.67 -6.76 -3.36
CA GLY A 217 19.95 -6.72 -1.91
C GLY A 217 21.05 -5.76 -1.46
N ALA A 218 21.47 -4.81 -2.28
CA ALA A 218 22.48 -3.82 -1.91
C ALA A 218 21.80 -2.54 -1.43
N ALA A 219 21.71 -2.40 -0.10
CA ALA A 219 21.58 -1.12 0.54
C ALA A 219 22.92 -0.36 0.47
#